data_7304fee9ed3d6b23ee652516ced7484b
#
_entry.id   7304fee9ed3d6b23ee652516ced7484b
#
_cell.length_a   1.000
_cell.length_b   1.000
_cell.length_c   1.000
_cell.angle_alpha   90.00
_cell.angle_beta   90.00
_cell.angle_gamma   90.00
#
_symmetry.space_group_name_H-M   'P 1'
#
loop_
_entity.id
_entity.type
_entity.pdbx_description
1 polymer ?
#
loop_
_entity_poly.entity_id
_entity_poly.type
_entity_poly.pdbx_seq_one_letter_code
_entity_poly.pdbx_strand_id
1 'polypeptide(L)'
;MKPIFSILVALALCLPSLADAQRKNRKKAEPKPAEVSLDAFSFRNVGPAFLSGRIADIAVHPNNESVWYVAVGSGGVWKTENAGTTWSPIFDDQSTYTTGCVAIDPSNPEIVWVGSGENVGGRHVAYGDGVYRSMNGGKTWDNMGLKNSEHISEIIVHPDNSDVVWVASQGPLWSKGGERGLYKTTNGGKSWNRVLGNDEWTGVTDIMIDPRNPR
;
A
#
# COMPACT_ATOMS: atom_id res chain seq x y z
N MET A 1 -37.86 27.63 -75.10
CA MET A 1 -36.61 27.66 -74.36
C MET A 1 -36.65 28.84 -73.35
N LYS A 2 -37.17 28.64 -72.21
CA LYS A 2 -37.19 29.51 -71.00
C LYS A 2 -38.01 28.73 -69.99
N PRO A 3 -37.78 28.70 -68.69
CA PRO A 3 -36.83 29.41 -67.83
C PRO A 3 -36.24 28.44 -66.80
N ILE A 4 -34.95 28.14 -66.84
CA ILE A 4 -34.23 27.37 -65.80
C ILE A 4 -33.29 28.29 -64.94
N PHE A 5 -33.10 29.52 -65.37
CA PHE A 5 -32.10 30.42 -64.74
C PHE A 5 -32.64 31.22 -63.56
N SER A 6 -33.95 31.26 -63.29
CA SER A 6 -34.52 32.02 -62.17
C SER A 6 -34.63 31.26 -60.86
N ILE A 7 -34.48 29.96 -60.86
CA ILE A 7 -34.60 29.16 -59.61
C ILE A 7 -33.28 29.01 -58.89
N LEU A 8 -32.15 29.16 -59.57
CA LEU A 8 -30.80 29.01 -58.93
C LEU A 8 -30.33 30.25 -58.18
N VAL A 9 -30.90 31.43 -58.44
CA VAL A 9 -30.55 32.66 -57.72
C VAL A 9 -31.30 32.82 -56.42
N ALA A 10 -32.48 32.22 -56.25
CA ALA A 10 -33.27 32.28 -55.04
C ALA A 10 -32.75 31.33 -53.92
N LEU A 11 -31.98 30.28 -54.28
CA LEU A 11 -31.45 29.31 -53.31
C LEU A 11 -30.11 29.75 -52.69
N ALA A 12 -29.42 30.75 -53.28
CA ALA A 12 -28.13 31.26 -52.77
C ALA A 12 -28.26 32.34 -51.67
N LEU A 13 -29.46 32.86 -51.42
CA LEU A 13 -29.70 33.93 -50.44
C LEU A 13 -30.22 33.45 -49.08
N CYS A 14 -30.43 32.13 -48.90
CA CYS A 14 -30.92 31.58 -47.62
C CYS A 14 -29.88 30.85 -46.80
N LEU A 15 -28.56 30.96 -47.07
CA LEU A 15 -27.51 30.24 -46.38
C LEU A 15 -26.62 31.04 -45.38
N PRO A 16 -26.96 32.25 -44.90
CA PRO A 16 -26.14 32.85 -43.87
C PRO A 16 -26.54 32.51 -42.43
N SER A 17 -27.60 31.73 -42.16
CA SER A 17 -28.06 31.53 -40.77
C SER A 17 -27.53 30.30 -40.07
N LEU A 18 -26.79 29.42 -40.75
CA LEU A 18 -26.24 28.22 -40.12
C LEU A 18 -24.81 28.40 -39.58
N ALA A 19 -24.11 29.47 -39.97
CA ALA A 19 -22.75 29.72 -39.48
C ALA A 19 -22.72 30.38 -38.11
N ASP A 20 -23.78 31.07 -37.69
CA ASP A 20 -23.85 31.74 -36.37
C ASP A 20 -24.33 30.83 -35.25
N ALA A 21 -25.01 29.71 -35.55
CA ALA A 21 -25.48 28.79 -34.52
C ALA A 21 -24.36 27.89 -33.94
N GLN A 22 -23.24 27.72 -34.67
CA GLN A 22 -22.09 26.94 -34.18
C GLN A 22 -21.10 27.77 -33.33
N ARG A 23 -21.25 29.07 -33.30
CA ARG A 23 -20.33 29.95 -32.57
C ARG A 23 -20.72 30.21 -31.09
N LYS A 24 -21.94 29.83 -30.71
CA LYS A 24 -22.46 30.10 -29.35
C LYS A 24 -22.22 29.00 -28.30
N ASN A 25 -21.64 27.86 -28.66
CA ASN A 25 -21.44 26.77 -27.72
C ASN A 25 -19.97 26.35 -27.48
N ARG A 26 -19.02 27.19 -27.86
CA ARG A 26 -17.69 27.04 -27.25
C ARG A 26 -17.74 27.63 -25.83
N LYS A 27 -18.18 26.83 -24.85
CA LYS A 27 -17.80 27.10 -23.46
C LYS A 27 -16.28 27.28 -23.47
N LYS A 28 -15.82 28.49 -23.16
CA LYS A 28 -14.42 28.71 -22.82
C LYS A 28 -14.07 27.66 -21.77
N ALA A 29 -13.17 26.74 -22.10
CA ALA A 29 -12.63 25.82 -21.10
C ALA A 29 -12.07 26.72 -19.99
N GLU A 30 -12.61 26.61 -18.79
CA GLU A 30 -12.03 27.24 -17.64
C GLU A 30 -10.56 26.78 -17.56
N PRO A 31 -9.62 27.71 -17.38
CA PRO A 31 -8.23 27.32 -17.24
C PRO A 31 -8.15 26.36 -16.04
N LYS A 32 -7.67 25.13 -16.28
CA LYS A 32 -7.35 24.22 -15.18
C LYS A 32 -6.46 24.99 -14.21
N PRO A 33 -6.74 24.90 -12.89
CA PRO A 33 -5.83 25.47 -11.91
C PRO A 33 -4.41 24.98 -12.22
N ALA A 34 -3.45 25.87 -12.21
CA ALA A 34 -2.05 25.49 -12.36
C ALA A 34 -1.73 24.45 -11.28
N GLU A 35 -1.26 23.30 -11.70
CA GLU A 35 -0.82 22.27 -10.78
C GLU A 35 0.37 22.83 -10.01
N VAL A 36 0.19 23.04 -8.72
CA VAL A 36 1.26 23.57 -7.88
C VAL A 36 2.29 22.47 -7.72
N SER A 37 3.46 22.63 -8.34
CA SER A 37 4.58 21.73 -8.12
C SER A 37 5.14 21.97 -6.71
N LEU A 38 5.27 20.90 -5.94
CA LEU A 38 5.92 20.89 -4.64
C LEU A 38 7.38 20.39 -4.70
N ASP A 39 7.93 20.27 -5.89
CA ASP A 39 9.28 19.72 -6.13
C ASP A 39 10.40 20.53 -5.45
N ALA A 40 10.11 21.79 -5.10
CA ALA A 40 11.05 22.63 -4.35
C ALA A 40 11.12 22.27 -2.85
N PHE A 41 10.18 21.47 -2.36
CA PHE A 41 10.17 21.02 -0.97
C PHE A 41 10.77 19.63 -0.89
N SER A 42 11.83 19.48 -0.11
CA SER A 42 12.40 18.19 0.24
C SER A 42 12.26 17.95 1.74
N PHE A 43 11.76 16.79 2.10
CA PHE A 43 11.73 16.36 3.49
C PHE A 43 13.07 15.73 3.85
N ARG A 44 13.56 16.04 5.02
CA ARG A 44 14.75 15.45 5.62
C ARG A 44 14.32 14.58 6.77
N ASN A 45 14.73 13.31 6.76
CA ASN A 45 14.57 12.47 7.94
C ASN A 45 15.44 13.05 9.07
N VAL A 46 14.82 13.29 10.21
CA VAL A 46 15.51 13.81 11.42
C VAL A 46 15.76 12.71 12.46
N GLY A 47 15.55 11.44 12.08
CA GLY A 47 15.65 10.29 12.98
C GLY A 47 14.39 10.07 13.81
N PRO A 48 14.41 9.06 14.71
CA PRO A 48 13.27 8.79 15.57
C PRO A 48 12.97 10.01 16.42
N ALA A 49 11.71 10.48 16.35
CA ALA A 49 11.26 11.56 17.20
C ALA A 49 11.15 11.06 18.64
N PHE A 50 11.40 11.93 19.61
CA PHE A 50 11.39 11.58 21.03
C PHE A 50 10.05 10.99 21.53
N LEU A 51 8.97 11.21 20.82
CA LEU A 51 7.62 10.73 21.14
C LEU A 51 7.02 9.90 19.98
N SER A 52 7.84 9.27 19.18
CA SER A 52 7.38 8.48 18.03
C SER A 52 7.02 7.07 18.44
N GLY A 53 5.77 6.76 18.38
CA GLY A 53 5.22 5.42 18.24
C GLY A 53 5.56 4.41 19.34
N ARG A 54 5.11 3.22 19.07
CA ARG A 54 5.33 2.01 19.89
C ARG A 54 6.12 1.02 19.05
N ILE A 55 6.95 0.22 19.65
CA ILE A 55 7.49 -0.97 19.00
C ILE A 55 6.31 -1.94 18.80
N ALA A 56 5.98 -2.21 17.57
CA ALA A 56 4.93 -3.14 17.22
C ALA A 56 5.50 -4.57 17.17
N ASP A 57 6.68 -4.73 16.56
CA ASP A 57 7.29 -6.03 16.40
C ASP A 57 8.80 -5.94 16.18
N ILE A 58 9.52 -7.06 16.43
CA ILE A 58 10.97 -7.19 16.24
C ILE A 58 11.28 -8.53 15.59
N ALA A 59 11.94 -8.50 14.44
CA ALA A 59 12.48 -9.70 13.80
C ALA A 59 14.01 -9.72 13.86
N VAL A 60 14.57 -10.81 14.39
CA VAL A 60 16.01 -11.04 14.46
C VAL A 60 16.42 -11.98 13.33
N HIS A 61 17.50 -11.63 12.64
CA HIS A 61 18.01 -12.42 11.52
C HIS A 61 18.43 -13.83 11.99
N PRO A 62 17.94 -14.91 11.37
CA PRO A 62 18.10 -16.29 11.90
C PRO A 62 19.55 -16.75 11.99
N ASN A 63 20.45 -16.21 11.16
CA ASN A 63 21.86 -16.61 11.10
C ASN A 63 22.83 -15.51 11.54
N ASN A 64 22.32 -14.35 11.99
CA ASN A 64 23.16 -13.24 12.48
C ASN A 64 22.42 -12.41 13.53
N GLU A 65 22.61 -12.74 14.78
CA GLU A 65 21.96 -12.08 15.93
C GLU A 65 22.29 -10.57 16.06
N SER A 66 23.21 -10.04 15.26
CA SER A 66 23.47 -8.60 15.25
C SER A 66 22.58 -7.81 14.30
N VAL A 67 21.80 -8.50 13.45
CA VAL A 67 20.89 -7.88 12.47
C VAL A 67 19.45 -8.01 12.94
N TRP A 68 18.80 -6.87 13.20
CA TRP A 68 17.40 -6.81 13.60
C TRP A 68 16.61 -5.85 12.73
N TYR A 69 15.34 -6.16 12.57
CA TYR A 69 14.34 -5.25 12.00
C TYR A 69 13.31 -4.94 13.08
N VAL A 70 12.99 -3.66 13.24
CA VAL A 70 12.03 -3.19 14.24
C VAL A 70 10.90 -2.46 13.52
N ALA A 71 9.69 -3.00 13.62
CA ALA A 71 8.48 -2.36 13.16
C ALA A 71 7.98 -1.40 14.24
N VAL A 72 7.82 -0.13 13.87
CA VAL A 72 7.36 0.92 14.78
C VAL A 72 5.97 1.37 14.37
N GLY A 73 5.00 1.26 15.24
CA GLY A 73 3.59 1.50 14.96
C GLY A 73 3.29 2.84 14.27
N SER A 74 4.08 3.87 14.52
CA SER A 74 3.98 5.18 13.85
C SER A 74 5.37 5.72 13.49
N GLY A 75 6.27 4.86 13.02
CA GLY A 75 7.66 5.26 12.73
C GLY A 75 8.38 4.40 11.69
N GLY A 76 7.63 3.66 10.86
CA GLY A 76 8.17 2.82 9.81
C GLY A 76 8.96 1.61 10.32
N VAL A 77 9.94 1.17 9.55
CA VAL A 77 10.82 0.04 9.90
C VAL A 77 12.25 0.52 10.03
N TRP A 78 12.88 0.11 11.12
CA TRP A 78 14.26 0.41 11.42
C TRP A 78 15.11 -0.86 11.40
N LYS A 79 16.32 -0.76 10.84
CA LYS A 79 17.27 -1.86 10.81
C LYS A 79 18.52 -1.52 11.59
N THR A 80 19.01 -2.47 12.38
CA THR A 80 20.36 -2.46 12.92
C THR A 80 21.17 -3.61 12.34
N GLU A 81 22.46 -3.43 12.18
CA GLU A 81 23.41 -4.46 11.76
C GLU A 81 24.52 -4.70 12.80
N ASN A 82 24.38 -4.09 13.98
CA ASN A 82 25.34 -4.13 15.08
C ASN A 82 24.69 -4.21 16.46
N ALA A 83 23.67 -5.07 16.58
CA ALA A 83 22.96 -5.37 17.80
C ALA A 83 22.41 -4.10 18.50
N GLY A 84 21.84 -3.18 17.73
CA GLY A 84 21.16 -1.99 18.27
C GLY A 84 22.08 -0.80 18.56
N THR A 85 23.35 -0.87 18.23
CA THR A 85 24.27 0.27 18.45
C THR A 85 23.97 1.44 17.51
N THR A 86 23.64 1.15 16.25
CA THR A 86 23.16 2.13 15.28
C THR A 86 21.92 1.62 14.55
N TRP A 87 21.09 2.55 14.10
CA TRP A 87 19.84 2.26 13.42
C TRP A 87 19.71 3.06 12.14
N SER A 88 19.18 2.42 11.11
CA SER A 88 18.89 3.06 9.83
C SER A 88 17.40 2.89 9.52
N PRO A 89 16.68 3.94 9.16
CA PRO A 89 15.32 3.81 8.65
C PRO A 89 15.39 3.19 7.24
N ILE A 90 14.54 2.22 6.98
CA ILE A 90 14.55 1.47 5.72
C ILE A 90 13.19 1.44 5.02
N PHE A 91 12.21 2.18 5.52
CA PHE A 91 10.83 2.14 5.05
C PHE A 91 10.25 3.53 4.73
N ASP A 92 11.06 4.59 4.78
CA ASP A 92 10.61 5.99 4.70
C ASP A 92 10.06 6.38 3.31
N ASP A 93 10.46 5.67 2.26
CA ASP A 93 10.00 5.94 0.88
C ASP A 93 8.66 5.25 0.54
N GLN A 94 8.02 4.60 1.53
CA GLN A 94 6.76 3.92 1.30
C GLN A 94 5.56 4.85 1.54
N SER A 95 4.38 4.47 0.99
CA SER A 95 3.14 5.26 1.10
C SER A 95 2.57 5.33 2.51
N THR A 96 3.03 4.47 3.41
CA THR A 96 2.64 4.45 4.82
C THR A 96 3.87 4.43 5.73
N TYR A 97 3.75 5.04 6.89
CA TYR A 97 4.75 4.99 7.95
C TYR A 97 4.30 4.14 9.15
N THR A 98 3.11 3.54 9.06
CA THR A 98 2.55 2.73 10.15
C THR A 98 2.77 1.26 9.88
N THR A 99 3.29 0.55 10.87
CA THR A 99 3.61 -0.88 10.75
C THR A 99 3.04 -1.66 11.91
N GLY A 100 2.53 -2.85 11.63
CA GLY A 100 1.97 -3.77 12.62
C GLY A 100 2.90 -4.93 12.95
N CYS A 101 3.62 -5.44 11.95
CA CYS A 101 4.53 -6.56 12.12
C CYS A 101 5.67 -6.54 11.09
N VAL A 102 6.73 -7.29 11.39
CA VAL A 102 7.86 -7.54 10.48
C VAL A 102 8.28 -9.00 10.56
N ALA A 103 8.45 -9.67 9.44
CA ALA A 103 8.89 -11.06 9.39
C ALA A 103 10.07 -11.23 8.43
N ILE A 104 11.04 -12.04 8.84
CA ILE A 104 12.17 -12.45 8.01
C ILE A 104 11.89 -13.86 7.50
N ASP A 105 12.14 -14.12 6.23
CA ASP A 105 12.07 -15.46 5.67
C ASP A 105 13.19 -16.33 6.28
N PRO A 106 12.84 -17.41 6.97
CA PRO A 106 13.84 -18.25 7.64
C PRO A 106 14.74 -18.99 6.65
N SER A 107 14.27 -19.24 5.42
CA SER A 107 15.05 -19.94 4.38
C SER A 107 15.90 -18.99 3.54
N ASN A 108 15.50 -17.74 3.43
CA ASN A 108 16.23 -16.68 2.71
C ASN A 108 16.11 -15.33 3.43
N PRO A 109 17.00 -15.01 4.37
CA PRO A 109 16.89 -13.79 5.18
C PRO A 109 17.00 -12.45 4.44
N GLU A 110 17.35 -12.46 3.15
CA GLU A 110 17.23 -11.27 2.30
C GLU A 110 15.76 -10.92 1.99
N ILE A 111 14.85 -11.87 2.18
CA ILE A 111 13.41 -11.64 2.03
C ILE A 111 12.85 -11.20 3.37
N VAL A 112 12.33 -9.98 3.38
CA VAL A 112 11.68 -9.38 4.56
C VAL A 112 10.28 -8.95 4.21
N TRP A 113 9.34 -9.23 5.08
CA TRP A 113 7.94 -8.86 4.96
C TRP A 113 7.54 -7.85 6.02
N VAL A 114 6.67 -6.92 5.67
CA VAL A 114 6.11 -5.93 6.58
C VAL A 114 4.60 -5.88 6.39
N GLY A 115 3.89 -6.02 7.49
CA GLY A 115 2.46 -5.75 7.56
C GLY A 115 2.25 -4.30 8.00
N SER A 116 1.55 -3.52 7.18
CA SER A 116 1.27 -2.13 7.51
C SER A 116 0.01 -1.96 8.33
N GLY A 117 -0.10 -0.80 8.99
CA GLY A 117 -1.17 -0.49 9.94
C GLY A 117 -0.88 -1.04 11.33
N GLU A 118 -1.02 -0.20 12.31
CA GLU A 118 -0.70 -0.54 13.68
C GLU A 118 -1.62 -1.65 14.20
N ASN A 119 -1.06 -2.70 14.81
CA ASN A 119 -1.76 -3.91 15.23
C ASN A 119 -2.38 -3.85 16.62
N VAL A 120 -2.20 -2.76 17.33
CA VAL A 120 -2.70 -2.59 18.71
C VAL A 120 -3.95 -1.75 18.72
N GLY A 121 -5.05 -2.27 19.26
CA GLY A 121 -6.28 -1.51 19.46
C GLY A 121 -6.06 -0.33 20.41
N GLY A 122 -6.33 0.88 19.96
CA GLY A 122 -6.17 2.10 20.73
C GLY A 122 -6.88 3.29 20.09
N ARG A 123 -6.82 4.45 20.75
CA ARG A 123 -7.51 5.66 20.26
C ARG A 123 -6.82 6.30 19.05
N HIS A 124 -5.54 6.02 18.87
CA HIS A 124 -4.69 6.61 17.83
C HIS A 124 -3.96 5.49 17.11
N VAL A 125 -4.69 4.77 16.29
CA VAL A 125 -4.18 3.68 15.47
C VAL A 125 -4.21 4.15 14.03
N ALA A 126 -3.04 4.33 13.43
CA ALA A 126 -2.97 4.78 12.06
C ALA A 126 -3.08 3.60 11.10
N TYR A 127 -3.71 3.86 9.96
CA TYR A 127 -4.03 2.86 8.94
C TYR A 127 -2.83 2.56 8.07
N GLY A 128 -2.71 1.28 7.70
CA GLY A 128 -1.81 0.82 6.67
C GLY A 128 -2.51 0.67 5.32
N ASP A 129 -1.77 0.24 4.35
CA ASP A 129 -2.20 0.04 2.96
C ASP A 129 -1.75 -1.31 2.38
N GLY A 130 -1.61 -2.31 3.25
CA GLY A 130 -1.37 -3.69 2.88
C GLY A 130 -0.03 -4.27 3.32
N VAL A 131 0.42 -5.26 2.56
CA VAL A 131 1.64 -6.04 2.82
C VAL A 131 2.75 -5.57 1.91
N TYR A 132 3.95 -5.43 2.46
CA TYR A 132 5.16 -5.11 1.72
C TYR A 132 6.16 -6.26 1.79
N ARG A 133 6.94 -6.41 0.72
CA ARG A 133 8.04 -7.37 0.64
C ARG A 133 9.29 -6.71 0.13
N SER A 134 10.40 -6.96 0.77
CA SER A 134 11.75 -6.72 0.26
C SER A 134 12.38 -8.03 -0.18
N MET A 135 13.19 -8.00 -1.23
CA MET A 135 13.99 -9.12 -1.72
C MET A 135 15.49 -8.90 -1.49
N ASN A 136 15.87 -7.85 -0.78
CA ASN A 136 17.25 -7.38 -0.65
C ASN A 136 17.56 -6.78 0.74
N GLY A 137 17.01 -7.40 1.77
CA GLY A 137 17.28 -7.02 3.16
C GLY A 137 16.78 -5.62 3.54
N GLY A 138 15.65 -5.19 2.94
CA GLY A 138 15.02 -3.90 3.25
C GLY A 138 15.54 -2.71 2.43
N LYS A 139 16.37 -2.92 1.40
CA LYS A 139 16.86 -1.82 0.57
C LYS A 139 15.81 -1.27 -0.38
N THR A 140 14.92 -2.13 -0.86
CA THR A 140 13.75 -1.75 -1.69
C THR A 140 12.55 -2.57 -1.27
N TRP A 141 11.34 -2.05 -1.51
CA TRP A 141 10.09 -2.63 -1.10
C TRP A 141 9.07 -2.62 -2.23
N ASP A 142 8.32 -3.71 -2.35
CA ASP A 142 7.18 -3.84 -3.23
C ASP A 142 5.90 -4.03 -2.40
N ASN A 143 4.85 -3.26 -2.69
CA ASN A 143 3.54 -3.51 -2.09
C ASN A 143 2.90 -4.75 -2.75
N MET A 144 2.67 -5.78 -1.96
CA MET A 144 2.18 -7.10 -2.38
C MET A 144 0.65 -7.26 -2.28
N GLY A 145 -0.09 -6.18 -2.06
CA GLY A 145 -1.55 -6.19 -2.01
C GLY A 145 -2.13 -6.16 -0.60
N LEU A 146 -3.37 -6.61 -0.45
CA LEU A 146 -4.19 -6.45 0.75
C LEU A 146 -4.33 -4.99 1.18
N LYS A 147 -4.54 -4.10 0.22
CA LYS A 147 -4.50 -2.64 0.42
C LYS A 147 -5.62 -2.10 1.32
N ASN A 148 -6.72 -2.85 1.42
CA ASN A 148 -7.85 -2.48 2.27
C ASN A 148 -7.85 -3.24 3.61
N SER A 149 -6.70 -3.80 4.01
CA SER A 149 -6.57 -4.49 5.29
C SER A 149 -6.60 -3.54 6.49
N GLU A 150 -6.18 -2.29 6.29
CA GLU A 150 -5.98 -1.25 7.30
C GLU A 150 -4.99 -1.64 8.41
N HIS A 151 -5.11 -2.86 8.97
CA HIS A 151 -4.28 -3.34 10.06
C HIS A 151 -3.88 -4.80 9.85
N ILE A 152 -2.58 -5.04 9.72
CA ILE A 152 -2.00 -6.38 9.64
C ILE A 152 -1.25 -6.66 10.94
N SER A 153 -1.64 -7.72 11.62
CA SER A 153 -1.14 -8.04 12.95
C SER A 153 0.02 -9.02 12.95
N GLU A 154 0.06 -9.95 11.98
CA GLU A 154 1.09 -10.97 11.95
C GLU A 154 1.33 -11.48 10.53
N ILE A 155 2.57 -11.80 10.22
CA ILE A 155 2.99 -12.45 8.98
C ILE A 155 3.87 -13.64 9.32
N ILE A 156 3.55 -14.80 8.77
CA ILE A 156 4.39 -16.00 8.90
C ILE A 156 4.81 -16.49 7.52
N VAL A 157 6.10 -16.64 7.32
CA VAL A 157 6.67 -17.27 6.15
C VAL A 157 6.90 -18.76 6.43
N HIS A 158 6.57 -19.61 5.48
CA HIS A 158 6.82 -21.06 5.60
C HIS A 158 8.32 -21.32 5.74
N PRO A 159 8.75 -22.17 6.69
CA PRO A 159 10.17 -22.34 7.02
C PRO A 159 11.03 -22.82 5.84
N ASP A 160 10.47 -23.60 4.91
CA ASP A 160 11.19 -24.21 3.79
C ASP A 160 10.72 -23.71 2.42
N ASN A 161 9.82 -22.72 2.36
CA ASN A 161 9.28 -22.25 1.08
C ASN A 161 8.87 -20.77 1.14
N SER A 162 9.73 -19.91 0.62
CA SER A 162 9.53 -18.45 0.55
C SER A 162 8.27 -18.01 -0.21
N ASP A 163 7.71 -18.85 -1.07
CA ASP A 163 6.50 -18.55 -1.82
C ASP A 163 5.22 -18.74 -1.00
N VAL A 164 5.31 -19.44 0.13
CA VAL A 164 4.16 -19.71 1.00
C VAL A 164 4.20 -18.82 2.22
N VAL A 165 3.21 -17.93 2.32
CA VAL A 165 3.12 -16.94 3.41
C VAL A 165 1.69 -16.82 3.88
N TRP A 166 1.50 -16.67 5.18
CA TRP A 166 0.22 -16.37 5.82
C TRP A 166 0.24 -14.97 6.40
N VAL A 167 -0.88 -14.29 6.27
CA VAL A 167 -1.07 -12.92 6.78
C VAL A 167 -2.34 -12.87 7.61
N ALA A 168 -2.19 -12.48 8.87
CA ALA A 168 -3.30 -12.19 9.76
C ALA A 168 -3.71 -10.72 9.59
N SER A 169 -4.89 -10.49 9.06
CA SER A 169 -5.46 -9.16 8.90
C SER A 169 -6.59 -8.92 9.87
N GLN A 170 -6.47 -7.90 10.69
CA GLN A 170 -7.54 -7.45 11.59
C GLN A 170 -8.67 -6.77 10.81
N GLY A 171 -8.32 -6.10 9.70
CA GLY A 171 -9.23 -5.25 8.96
C GLY A 171 -9.53 -3.94 9.69
N PRO A 172 -10.51 -3.17 9.20
CA PRO A 172 -10.96 -1.94 9.85
C PRO A 172 -11.38 -2.16 11.31
N LEU A 173 -10.80 -1.39 12.25
CA LEU A 173 -11.09 -1.57 13.68
C LEU A 173 -12.46 -0.99 14.09
N TRP A 174 -12.95 0.01 13.35
CA TRP A 174 -14.14 0.79 13.73
C TRP A 174 -15.33 0.61 12.77
N SER A 175 -15.14 -0.18 11.71
CA SER A 175 -16.19 -0.47 10.73
C SER A 175 -16.11 -1.91 10.26
N LYS A 176 -17.17 -2.37 9.62
CA LYS A 176 -17.21 -3.68 8.96
C LYS A 176 -16.49 -3.67 7.62
N GLY A 177 -16.21 -4.85 7.08
CA GLY A 177 -15.65 -5.02 5.75
C GLY A 177 -14.13 -4.93 5.71
N GLY A 178 -13.60 -4.44 4.60
CA GLY A 178 -12.18 -4.45 4.32
C GLY A 178 -11.64 -5.86 4.03
N GLU A 179 -10.33 -5.95 3.90
CA GLU A 179 -9.63 -7.23 3.70
C GLU A 179 -9.22 -7.81 5.05
N ARG A 180 -10.21 -8.26 5.85
CA ARG A 180 -10.00 -8.91 7.15
C ARG A 180 -10.03 -10.44 7.03
N GLY A 181 -9.34 -11.11 7.93
CA GLY A 181 -9.26 -12.55 8.00
C GLY A 181 -7.84 -13.09 7.88
N LEU A 182 -7.71 -14.39 7.67
CA LEU A 182 -6.43 -15.04 7.38
C LEU A 182 -6.28 -15.20 5.86
N TYR A 183 -5.19 -14.68 5.35
CA TYR A 183 -4.82 -14.82 3.95
C TYR A 183 -3.62 -15.73 3.80
N LYS A 184 -3.59 -16.49 2.70
CA LYS A 184 -2.46 -17.33 2.31
C LYS A 184 -2.08 -17.05 0.87
N THR A 185 -0.80 -16.91 0.61
CA THR A 185 -0.21 -16.96 -0.73
C THR A 185 0.59 -18.26 -0.92
N THR A 186 0.73 -18.69 -2.16
CA THR A 186 1.61 -19.79 -2.58
C THR A 186 2.49 -19.39 -3.76
N ASN A 187 2.57 -18.10 -4.04
CA ASN A 187 3.33 -17.53 -5.15
C ASN A 187 4.08 -16.24 -4.76
N GLY A 188 4.52 -16.17 -3.51
CA GLY A 188 5.31 -15.07 -2.99
C GLY A 188 4.57 -13.73 -2.93
N GLY A 189 3.27 -13.75 -2.64
CA GLY A 189 2.44 -12.55 -2.49
C GLY A 189 1.88 -11.97 -3.79
N LYS A 190 2.08 -12.61 -4.95
CA LYS A 190 1.49 -12.16 -6.23
C LYS A 190 -0.04 -12.26 -6.24
N SER A 191 -0.58 -13.18 -5.46
CA SER A 191 -2.01 -13.30 -5.20
C SER A 191 -2.27 -13.86 -3.80
N TRP A 192 -3.43 -13.54 -3.24
CA TRP A 192 -3.83 -13.92 -1.90
C TRP A 192 -5.18 -14.63 -1.91
N ASN A 193 -5.27 -15.74 -1.18
CA ASN A 193 -6.51 -16.45 -0.93
C ASN A 193 -6.90 -16.27 0.54
N ARG A 194 -8.11 -15.79 0.81
CA ARG A 194 -8.63 -15.74 2.17
C ARG A 194 -9.02 -17.16 2.60
N VAL A 195 -8.36 -17.68 3.61
CA VAL A 195 -8.52 -19.04 4.10
C VAL A 195 -9.34 -19.13 5.38
N LEU A 196 -9.48 -18.01 6.11
CA LEU A 196 -10.34 -17.88 7.28
C LEU A 196 -10.91 -16.47 7.37
N GLY A 197 -12.09 -16.31 7.97
CA GLY A 197 -12.79 -15.04 8.10
C GLY A 197 -13.93 -14.95 7.10
N ASN A 198 -15.12 -15.48 7.50
CA ASN A 198 -16.26 -15.62 6.60
C ASN A 198 -17.27 -14.48 6.70
N ASP A 199 -17.07 -13.55 7.62
CA ASP A 199 -17.97 -12.43 7.84
C ASP A 199 -17.26 -11.07 7.77
N GLU A 200 -18.04 -10.00 7.81
CA GLU A 200 -17.55 -8.63 7.68
C GLU A 200 -16.95 -8.05 8.97
N TRP A 201 -17.01 -8.77 10.09
CA TRP A 201 -16.62 -8.28 11.41
C TRP A 201 -15.43 -9.03 12.01
N THR A 202 -15.19 -10.28 11.58
CA THR A 202 -14.15 -11.12 12.17
C THR A 202 -12.82 -10.96 11.44
N GLY A 203 -11.83 -10.39 12.12
CA GLY A 203 -10.43 -10.34 11.71
C GLY A 203 -9.61 -11.41 12.43
N VAL A 204 -8.34 -11.51 12.07
CA VAL A 204 -7.35 -12.37 12.71
C VAL A 204 -6.27 -11.50 13.33
N THR A 205 -5.98 -11.71 14.61
CA THR A 205 -5.07 -10.88 15.40
C THR A 205 -3.73 -11.54 15.67
N ASP A 206 -3.66 -12.87 15.56
CA ASP A 206 -2.45 -13.62 15.81
C ASP A 206 -2.52 -14.97 15.12
N ILE A 207 -1.38 -15.50 14.68
CA ILE A 207 -1.22 -16.82 14.08
C ILE A 207 0.09 -17.45 14.53
N MET A 208 0.09 -18.76 14.62
CA MET A 208 1.28 -19.54 14.88
C MET A 208 1.32 -20.75 13.95
N ILE A 209 2.52 -21.15 13.55
CA ILE A 209 2.76 -22.32 12.73
C ILE A 209 3.54 -23.37 13.53
N ASP A 210 3.18 -24.63 13.41
CA ASP A 210 4.05 -25.70 13.91
C ASP A 210 5.18 -25.92 12.90
N PRO A 211 6.42 -25.56 13.22
CA PRO A 211 7.54 -25.66 12.28
C PRO A 211 7.86 -27.11 11.87
N ARG A 212 7.39 -28.07 12.63
CA ARG A 212 7.58 -29.51 12.33
C ARG A 212 6.53 -30.02 11.32
N ASN A 213 5.41 -29.34 11.18
CA ASN A 213 4.34 -29.66 10.25
C ASN A 213 3.65 -28.38 9.76
N PRO A 214 4.32 -27.57 8.93
CA PRO A 214 3.87 -26.24 8.50
C PRO A 214 2.86 -26.33 7.34
N ARG A 215 1.72 -27.02 7.53
CA ARG A 215 0.70 -27.24 6.49
C ARG A 215 -0.49 -26.32 6.64
#